data_75b9d3eb2526d83f6a3ec9fa266c4f9a
#
_entry.id   75b9d3eb2526d83f6a3ec9fa266c4f9a
#
_cell.length_a   1.000
_cell.length_b   1.000
_cell.length_c   1.000
_cell.angle_alpha   90.00
_cell.angle_beta   90.00
_cell.angle_gamma   90.00
#
_symmetry.space_group_name_H-M   'P 1'
#
loop_
_entity.id
_entity.type
_entity.pdbx_description
1 polymer ?
#
loop_
_entity_poly.entity_id
_entity_poly.type
_entity_poly.pdbx_seq_one_letter_code
_entity_poly.pdbx_strand_id
1 'polypeptide(L)'
;MTDDKTPTFLARDLDSLSATLRAKLDAAGFDRPKLIGLGASLTGDVATRRDTRNRVSGAASAPSSSEIADAPREGTVATKRLSELGRGAIANGELSFVVMAGGMATRMGGVVKALVEATQGKTFLELRLLENAVLSRIAGRPVPLWLMTSDATDEPIREALTRLKAPAHVKTFLQGMSLRLTPEGALFRGADGEPSSHATGHGDLVDAVRRSGLLEAFVKEGGKVVWITNLDNLGATVDPAILGAFIESPAEVMVEVCDKVAGDKGGIPVHAEGHLQVLEEFRLPKDFDASTVRVFNTNTFLVRARALLTAPIEWNWFEVEKKVDGHPVVQFERLLQELTHALEATYVRVPREGSAARFLPVKDPEELVRRAPEIEAALKARGIL
;
A
#
# COMPACT_ATOMS: atom_id res chain seq x y z
N MET A 1 -33.54 -15.59 22.20
CA MET A 1 -33.58 -14.16 22.38
C MET A 1 -32.13 -13.70 22.55
N THR A 2 -31.44 -13.45 21.46
CA THR A 2 -30.07 -12.95 21.46
C THR A 2 -30.10 -11.46 21.74
N ASP A 3 -29.40 -11.04 22.78
CA ASP A 3 -29.35 -9.66 23.26
C ASP A 3 -28.79 -8.71 22.18
N ASP A 4 -29.65 -7.99 21.52
CA ASP A 4 -29.38 -6.96 20.47
C ASP A 4 -28.80 -5.67 21.08
N LYS A 5 -27.94 -5.77 22.10
CA LYS A 5 -27.45 -4.63 22.89
C LYS A 5 -26.15 -4.01 22.40
N THR A 6 -25.29 -4.78 21.75
CA THR A 6 -23.92 -4.34 21.37
C THR A 6 -23.90 -3.17 20.38
N PRO A 7 -24.73 -3.15 19.30
CA PRO A 7 -24.78 -2.02 18.37
C PRO A 7 -25.19 -0.69 19.03
N THR A 8 -26.06 -0.78 20.03
CA THR A 8 -26.60 0.41 20.72
C THR A 8 -25.58 1.07 21.64
N PHE A 9 -24.71 0.29 22.29
CA PHE A 9 -23.65 0.82 23.14
C PHE A 9 -22.54 1.47 22.33
N LEU A 10 -21.99 0.79 21.31
CA LEU A 10 -20.96 1.37 20.45
C LEU A 10 -21.44 2.68 19.78
N ALA A 11 -22.68 2.73 19.29
CA ALA A 11 -23.25 3.93 18.70
C ALA A 11 -23.26 5.11 19.68
N ARG A 12 -23.65 4.88 20.95
CA ARG A 12 -23.66 5.90 22.02
C ARG A 12 -22.24 6.35 22.37
N ASP A 13 -21.29 5.40 22.45
CA ASP A 13 -19.90 5.73 22.71
C ASP A 13 -19.32 6.63 21.61
N LEU A 14 -19.64 6.35 20.35
CA LEU A 14 -19.24 7.18 19.21
C LEU A 14 -19.92 8.58 19.22
N ASP A 15 -21.13 8.71 19.80
CA ASP A 15 -21.76 10.02 20.00
C ASP A 15 -21.06 10.86 21.09
N SER A 16 -20.32 10.21 22.01
CA SER A 16 -19.62 10.86 23.11
C SER A 16 -18.18 11.26 22.79
N LEU A 17 -17.69 11.03 21.54
CA LEU A 17 -16.34 11.39 21.13
C LEU A 17 -16.12 12.91 21.27
N SER A 18 -14.88 13.30 21.67
CA SER A 18 -14.49 14.70 21.70
C SER A 18 -14.60 15.36 20.33
N ALA A 19 -14.90 16.66 20.28
CA ALA A 19 -14.98 17.40 19.02
C ALA A 19 -13.67 17.31 18.21
N THR A 20 -12.53 17.33 18.88
CA THR A 20 -11.21 17.24 18.26
C THR A 20 -11.01 15.87 17.58
N LEU A 21 -11.30 14.77 18.29
CA LEU A 21 -11.16 13.43 17.71
C LEU A 21 -12.15 13.22 16.57
N ARG A 22 -13.37 13.71 16.71
CA ARG A 22 -14.40 13.64 15.65
C ARG A 22 -13.94 14.36 14.39
N ALA A 23 -13.42 15.59 14.51
CA ALA A 23 -12.90 16.35 13.39
C ALA A 23 -11.72 15.62 12.67
N LYS A 24 -10.81 14.97 13.42
CA LYS A 24 -9.74 14.15 12.85
C LYS A 24 -10.27 12.93 12.10
N LEU A 25 -11.23 12.23 12.69
CA LEU A 25 -11.88 11.07 12.07
C LEU A 25 -12.59 11.46 10.77
N ASP A 26 -13.35 12.55 10.79
CA ASP A 26 -14.07 13.06 9.62
C ASP A 26 -13.10 13.46 8.50
N ALA A 27 -12.02 14.16 8.82
CA ALA A 27 -10.99 14.55 7.86
C ALA A 27 -10.31 13.31 7.21
N ALA A 28 -10.16 12.22 7.97
CA ALA A 28 -9.62 10.96 7.50
C ALA A 28 -10.67 10.03 6.86
N GLY A 29 -11.92 10.47 6.68
CA GLY A 29 -12.98 9.70 6.04
C GLY A 29 -13.48 8.51 6.86
N PHE A 30 -13.65 8.71 8.15
CA PHE A 30 -14.19 7.70 9.07
C PHE A 30 -15.61 7.26 8.68
N ASP A 31 -15.80 5.97 8.54
CA ASP A 31 -17.10 5.35 8.26
C ASP A 31 -17.73 4.81 9.55
N ARG A 32 -18.49 5.67 10.24
CA ARG A 32 -19.18 5.33 11.49
C ARG A 32 -20.17 4.16 11.34
N PRO A 33 -21.07 4.15 10.33
CA PRO A 33 -21.97 3.02 10.09
C PRO A 33 -21.23 1.71 9.88
N LYS A 34 -20.14 1.73 9.12
CA LYS A 34 -19.31 0.56 8.90
C LYS A 34 -18.70 0.04 10.19
N LEU A 35 -18.13 0.90 11.04
CA LEU A 35 -17.55 0.47 12.32
C LEU A 35 -18.60 -0.16 13.24
N ILE A 36 -19.81 0.42 13.31
CA ILE A 36 -20.91 -0.14 14.10
C ILE A 36 -21.27 -1.55 13.59
N GLY A 37 -21.42 -1.71 12.28
CA GLY A 37 -21.71 -3.02 11.67
C GLY A 37 -20.61 -4.05 11.91
N LEU A 38 -19.34 -3.64 11.80
CA LEU A 38 -18.18 -4.48 12.10
C LEU A 38 -18.15 -4.88 13.58
N GLY A 39 -18.40 -3.93 14.50
CA GLY A 39 -18.50 -4.20 15.94
C GLY A 39 -19.60 -5.19 16.28
N ALA A 40 -20.79 -5.02 15.69
CA ALA A 40 -21.90 -5.93 15.86
C ALA A 40 -21.61 -7.38 15.38
N SER A 41 -20.69 -7.53 14.45
CA SER A 41 -20.29 -8.85 13.92
C SER A 41 -19.21 -9.55 14.76
N LEU A 42 -18.67 -8.90 15.81
CA LEU A 42 -17.69 -9.47 16.73
C LEU A 42 -18.38 -10.38 17.78
N THR A 43 -18.97 -11.48 17.32
CA THR A 43 -19.68 -12.46 18.15
C THR A 43 -19.05 -13.84 18.06
N GLY A 44 -19.25 -14.66 19.08
CA GLY A 44 -18.76 -16.04 19.11
C GLY A 44 -17.27 -16.17 19.42
N ASP A 45 -16.71 -17.34 19.08
CA ASP A 45 -15.29 -17.62 19.28
C ASP A 45 -14.40 -16.79 18.35
N VAL A 46 -13.45 -16.06 18.93
CA VAL A 46 -12.57 -15.11 18.22
C VAL A 46 -11.80 -15.76 17.07
N ALA A 47 -11.22 -16.94 17.32
CA ALA A 47 -10.39 -17.61 16.32
C ALA A 47 -11.22 -18.10 15.12
N THR A 48 -12.36 -18.70 15.38
CA THR A 48 -13.30 -19.18 14.36
C THR A 48 -13.87 -18.02 13.54
N ARG A 49 -14.33 -16.97 14.21
CA ARG A 49 -14.87 -15.76 13.56
C ARG A 49 -13.83 -15.12 12.64
N ARG A 50 -12.63 -14.89 13.14
CA ARG A 50 -11.54 -14.28 12.39
C ARG A 50 -11.14 -15.13 11.18
N ASP A 51 -11.05 -16.44 11.36
CA ASP A 51 -10.74 -17.38 10.28
C ASP A 51 -11.81 -17.31 9.18
N THR A 52 -13.09 -17.39 9.55
CA THR A 52 -14.22 -17.29 8.62
C THR A 52 -14.28 -15.95 7.89
N ARG A 53 -14.00 -14.84 8.60
CA ARG A 53 -14.01 -13.49 8.01
C ARG A 53 -12.86 -13.26 7.02
N ASN A 54 -11.67 -13.74 7.37
CA ASN A 54 -10.45 -13.35 6.68
C ASN A 54 -10.09 -14.29 5.52
N ARG A 55 -10.49 -15.58 5.57
CA ARG A 55 -10.15 -16.54 4.51
C ARG A 55 -11.09 -16.45 3.32
N VAL A 56 -10.53 -16.70 2.15
CA VAL A 56 -11.35 -16.92 0.96
C VAL A 56 -12.10 -18.22 1.04
N SER A 57 -13.27 -18.26 0.42
CA SER A 57 -14.08 -19.48 0.33
C SER A 57 -13.63 -20.35 -0.84
N GLY A 58 -13.72 -21.67 -0.68
CA GLY A 58 -13.42 -22.62 -1.74
C GLY A 58 -11.93 -22.93 -1.92
N ALA A 59 -11.60 -23.54 -3.05
CA ALA A 59 -10.25 -23.98 -3.37
C ALA A 59 -9.40 -22.84 -3.95
N ALA A 60 -8.09 -22.90 -3.69
CA ALA A 60 -7.11 -22.07 -4.35
C ALA A 60 -6.13 -22.93 -5.16
N SER A 61 -5.53 -22.37 -6.22
CA SER A 61 -4.49 -23.03 -6.98
C SER A 61 -3.38 -22.05 -7.39
N ALA A 62 -2.17 -22.58 -7.58
CA ALA A 62 -1.04 -21.79 -8.03
C ALA A 62 -1.26 -21.33 -9.48
N PRO A 63 -0.76 -20.12 -9.86
CA PRO A 63 -0.78 -19.68 -11.25
C PRO A 63 0.16 -20.53 -12.10
N SER A 64 -0.14 -20.66 -13.38
CA SER A 64 0.78 -21.20 -14.36
C SER A 64 1.95 -20.26 -14.61
N SER A 65 3.06 -20.77 -15.12
CA SER A 65 4.24 -19.95 -15.43
C SER A 65 3.99 -18.90 -16.54
N SER A 66 2.99 -19.09 -17.39
CA SER A 66 2.62 -18.16 -18.45
C SER A 66 1.78 -16.98 -17.97
N GLU A 67 1.22 -17.03 -16.77
CA GLU A 67 0.41 -15.96 -16.19
C GLU A 67 1.24 -14.91 -15.45
N ILE A 68 2.54 -15.19 -15.27
CA ILE A 68 3.48 -14.27 -14.64
C ILE A 68 4.59 -13.97 -15.65
N ALA A 69 4.52 -12.82 -16.30
CA ALA A 69 5.51 -12.41 -17.27
C ALA A 69 6.83 -11.98 -16.59
N ASP A 70 7.97 -12.26 -17.22
CA ASP A 70 9.24 -11.66 -16.79
C ASP A 70 9.26 -10.16 -17.12
N ALA A 71 9.87 -9.36 -16.26
CA ALA A 71 10.13 -7.94 -16.55
C ALA A 71 10.97 -7.80 -17.83
N PRO A 72 10.78 -6.72 -18.60
CA PRO A 72 11.54 -6.49 -19.82
C PRO A 72 13.05 -6.54 -19.55
N ARG A 73 13.76 -7.42 -20.27
CA ARG A 73 15.22 -7.61 -20.10
C ARG A 73 15.98 -6.51 -20.81
N GLU A 74 16.89 -5.87 -20.11
CA GLU A 74 17.75 -4.83 -20.66
C GLU A 74 18.50 -5.30 -21.92
N GLY A 75 18.72 -4.41 -22.86
CA GLY A 75 19.47 -4.68 -24.10
C GLY A 75 18.65 -5.29 -25.25
N THR A 76 17.42 -5.72 -25.07
CA THR A 76 16.57 -6.25 -26.15
C THR A 76 15.88 -5.15 -26.95
N VAL A 77 15.54 -5.42 -28.22
CA VAL A 77 14.74 -4.52 -29.07
C VAL A 77 13.36 -4.25 -28.46
N ALA A 78 12.74 -5.29 -27.92
CA ALA A 78 11.43 -5.18 -27.26
C ALA A 78 11.49 -4.23 -26.06
N THR A 79 12.51 -4.35 -25.22
CA THR A 79 12.70 -3.48 -24.05
C THR A 79 12.97 -2.01 -24.44
N LYS A 80 13.74 -1.78 -25.53
CA LYS A 80 13.93 -0.42 -26.04
C LYS A 80 12.61 0.21 -26.45
N ARG A 81 11.80 -0.49 -27.23
CA ARG A 81 10.47 -0.03 -27.64
C ARG A 81 9.53 0.24 -26.47
N LEU A 82 9.49 -0.66 -25.49
CA LEU A 82 8.69 -0.47 -24.27
C LEU A 82 9.18 0.73 -23.46
N SER A 83 10.51 0.90 -23.33
CA SER A 83 11.09 2.06 -22.65
C SER A 83 10.76 3.38 -23.35
N GLU A 84 10.76 3.42 -24.67
CA GLU A 84 10.36 4.59 -25.46
C GLU A 84 8.88 4.93 -25.22
N LEU A 85 7.99 3.90 -25.23
CA LEU A 85 6.57 4.07 -24.92
C LEU A 85 6.37 4.63 -23.52
N GLY A 86 7.01 4.04 -22.51
CA GLY A 86 6.92 4.51 -21.13
C GLY A 86 7.47 5.91 -20.93
N ARG A 87 8.63 6.25 -21.54
CA ARG A 87 9.18 7.62 -21.50
C ARG A 87 8.25 8.62 -22.16
N GLY A 88 7.63 8.24 -23.29
CA GLY A 88 6.63 9.07 -23.96
C GLY A 88 5.45 9.37 -23.05
N ALA A 89 4.92 8.36 -22.36
CA ALA A 89 3.83 8.54 -21.40
C ALA A 89 4.23 9.47 -20.24
N ILE A 90 5.44 9.32 -19.69
CA ILE A 90 5.95 10.21 -18.64
C ILE A 90 6.06 11.65 -19.16
N ALA A 91 6.65 11.85 -20.34
CA ALA A 91 6.81 13.16 -20.97
C ALA A 91 5.46 13.83 -21.29
N ASN A 92 4.45 13.05 -21.65
CA ASN A 92 3.09 13.53 -21.87
C ASN A 92 2.33 13.87 -20.59
N GLY A 93 2.88 13.56 -19.38
CA GLY A 93 2.21 13.76 -18.10
C GLY A 93 1.15 12.72 -17.77
N GLU A 94 1.29 11.55 -18.35
CA GLU A 94 0.32 10.45 -18.18
C GLU A 94 0.58 9.61 -16.92
N LEU A 95 1.69 9.86 -16.18
CA LEU A 95 2.09 9.15 -14.98
C LEU A 95 2.00 10.03 -13.74
N SER A 96 1.42 9.49 -12.65
CA SER A 96 1.66 9.95 -11.28
C SER A 96 2.34 8.87 -10.45
N PHE A 97 3.17 9.29 -9.49
CA PHE A 97 3.92 8.41 -8.62
C PHE A 97 3.40 8.55 -7.19
N VAL A 98 2.94 7.45 -6.59
CA VAL A 98 2.36 7.41 -5.25
C VAL A 98 3.24 6.57 -4.33
N VAL A 99 3.59 7.14 -3.19
CA VAL A 99 4.42 6.48 -2.17
C VAL A 99 3.63 6.37 -0.87
N MET A 100 3.53 5.15 -0.34
CA MET A 100 2.88 4.90 0.95
C MET A 100 3.83 5.26 2.09
N ALA A 101 3.62 6.43 2.71
CA ALA A 101 4.47 7.04 3.72
C ALA A 101 3.83 7.11 5.13
N GLY A 102 2.71 6.40 5.34
CA GLY A 102 1.98 6.40 6.61
C GLY A 102 2.62 5.53 7.72
N GLY A 103 3.74 4.87 7.45
CA GLY A 103 4.36 3.92 8.36
C GLY A 103 5.23 4.57 9.43
N MET A 104 5.08 4.05 10.67
CA MET A 104 6.01 4.31 11.78
C MET A 104 7.07 3.22 11.83
N ALA A 105 8.31 3.60 12.03
CA ALA A 105 9.43 2.68 12.22
C ALA A 105 9.44 2.13 13.67
N THR A 106 8.46 1.32 14.02
CA THR A 106 8.28 0.81 15.40
C THR A 106 9.49 0.04 15.91
N ARG A 107 10.18 -0.69 15.03
CA ARG A 107 11.44 -1.40 15.34
C ARG A 107 12.66 -0.49 15.39
N MET A 108 12.51 0.78 14.99
CA MET A 108 13.55 1.82 14.99
C MET A 108 13.24 2.94 16.03
N GLY A 109 12.55 2.59 17.13
CA GLY A 109 12.22 3.54 18.18
C GLY A 109 10.91 4.32 17.98
N GLY A 110 10.04 3.90 17.06
CA GLY A 110 8.71 4.52 16.86
C GLY A 110 8.76 5.89 16.17
N VAL A 111 9.81 6.15 15.39
CA VAL A 111 9.95 7.38 14.60
C VAL A 111 9.20 7.29 13.27
N VAL A 112 8.93 8.43 12.64
CA VAL A 112 8.34 8.48 11.29
C VAL A 112 9.34 7.89 10.29
N LYS A 113 8.99 6.78 9.65
CA LYS A 113 9.90 6.02 8.78
C LYS A 113 10.45 6.86 7.62
N ALA A 114 9.66 7.76 7.09
CA ALA A 114 10.07 8.67 6.02
C ALA A 114 11.27 9.54 6.38
N LEU A 115 11.45 9.83 7.68
CA LEU A 115 12.49 10.71 8.21
C LEU A 115 13.71 9.95 8.76
N VAL A 116 13.71 8.62 8.69
CA VAL A 116 14.87 7.80 9.01
C VAL A 116 15.91 7.94 7.91
N GLU A 117 17.19 8.10 8.29
CA GLU A 117 18.29 8.06 7.35
C GLU A 117 18.40 6.67 6.72
N ALA A 118 18.40 6.62 5.39
CA ALA A 118 18.47 5.38 4.63
C ALA A 118 19.87 5.11 4.10
N THR A 119 20.54 6.11 3.53
CA THR A 119 21.94 6.01 3.05
C THR A 119 22.53 7.38 2.76
N GLN A 120 23.84 7.54 2.90
CA GLN A 120 24.62 8.74 2.57
C GLN A 120 24.07 10.04 3.19
N GLY A 121 23.61 9.99 4.45
CA GLY A 121 23.03 11.13 5.15
C GLY A 121 21.66 11.55 4.63
N LYS A 122 21.01 10.73 3.77
CA LYS A 122 19.70 11.02 3.20
C LYS A 122 18.61 10.13 3.78
N THR A 123 17.50 10.73 4.12
CA THR A 123 16.31 10.03 4.58
C THR A 123 15.58 9.30 3.43
N PHE A 124 14.70 8.36 3.76
CA PHE A 124 13.84 7.73 2.77
C PHE A 124 13.04 8.76 1.96
N LEU A 125 12.53 9.81 2.62
CA LEU A 125 11.81 10.91 1.96
C LEU A 125 12.70 11.63 0.96
N GLU A 126 13.92 12.01 1.35
CA GLU A 126 14.86 12.72 0.46
C GLU A 126 15.22 11.89 -0.76
N LEU A 127 15.42 10.57 -0.60
CA LEU A 127 15.69 9.69 -1.74
C LEU A 127 14.51 9.59 -2.70
N ARG A 128 13.26 9.57 -2.21
CA ARG A 128 12.06 9.62 -3.05
C ARG A 128 11.89 10.97 -3.76
N LEU A 129 12.26 12.06 -3.12
CA LEU A 129 12.30 13.38 -3.76
C LEU A 129 13.38 13.46 -4.86
N LEU A 130 14.56 12.88 -4.63
CA LEU A 130 15.62 12.81 -5.64
C LEU A 130 15.18 11.95 -6.84
N GLU A 131 14.59 10.78 -6.60
CA GLU A 131 13.99 9.94 -7.64
C GLU A 131 12.99 10.74 -8.49
N ASN A 132 12.07 11.45 -7.84
CA ASN A 132 11.08 12.27 -8.52
C ASN A 132 11.71 13.43 -9.31
N ALA A 133 12.77 14.05 -8.78
CA ALA A 133 13.50 15.10 -9.48
C ALA A 133 14.20 14.57 -10.75
N VAL A 134 14.81 13.38 -10.68
CA VAL A 134 15.39 12.71 -11.86
C VAL A 134 14.32 12.39 -12.89
N LEU A 135 13.21 11.82 -12.45
CA LEU A 135 12.07 11.46 -13.31
C LEU A 135 11.48 12.71 -14.00
N SER A 136 11.29 13.80 -13.25
CA SER A 136 10.76 15.07 -13.77
C SER A 136 11.73 15.71 -14.76
N ARG A 137 13.05 15.63 -14.52
CA ARG A 137 14.08 16.10 -15.44
C ARG A 137 14.06 15.32 -16.76
N ILE A 138 13.96 13.98 -16.70
CA ILE A 138 13.89 13.12 -17.89
C ILE A 138 12.61 13.39 -18.68
N ALA A 139 11.50 13.64 -17.99
CA ALA A 139 10.21 13.96 -18.57
C ALA A 139 10.15 15.36 -19.20
N GLY A 140 11.08 16.27 -18.83
CA GLY A 140 11.02 17.69 -19.22
C GLY A 140 9.85 18.46 -18.57
N ARG A 141 9.19 17.87 -17.57
CA ARG A 141 8.05 18.43 -16.85
C ARG A 141 7.92 17.85 -15.44
N PRO A 142 7.22 18.54 -14.51
CA PRO A 142 6.92 17.98 -13.21
C PRO A 142 6.12 16.67 -13.32
N VAL A 143 6.60 15.62 -12.66
CA VAL A 143 5.85 14.35 -12.48
C VAL A 143 5.20 14.39 -11.11
N PRO A 144 3.86 14.30 -11.00
CA PRO A 144 3.19 14.33 -9.70
C PRO A 144 3.72 13.22 -8.77
N LEU A 145 4.16 13.61 -7.57
CA LEU A 145 4.52 12.71 -6.48
C LEU A 145 3.54 12.90 -5.34
N TRP A 146 2.82 11.85 -4.98
CA TRP A 146 1.85 11.90 -3.89
C TRP A 146 2.26 10.96 -2.77
N LEU A 147 2.28 11.47 -1.55
CA LEU A 147 2.67 10.76 -0.34
C LEU A 147 1.42 10.45 0.48
N MET A 148 1.05 9.18 0.62
CA MET A 148 0.00 8.80 1.55
C MET A 148 0.55 8.81 2.96
N THR A 149 0.07 9.72 3.78
CA THR A 149 0.44 9.88 5.20
C THR A 149 -0.62 9.28 6.12
N SER A 150 -0.29 9.05 7.38
CA SER A 150 -1.23 8.73 8.46
C SER A 150 -1.33 9.90 9.45
N ASP A 151 -2.31 9.87 10.37
CA ASP A 151 -2.42 10.89 11.43
C ASP A 151 -1.08 11.13 12.16
N ALA A 152 -0.33 10.07 12.41
CA ALA A 152 0.98 10.16 13.09
C ALA A 152 2.12 10.70 12.20
N THR A 153 2.03 10.57 10.88
CA THR A 153 3.14 10.90 9.98
C THR A 153 2.92 12.15 9.14
N ASP A 154 1.68 12.67 9.05
CA ASP A 154 1.33 13.78 8.16
C ASP A 154 2.06 15.07 8.51
N GLU A 155 1.93 15.54 9.75
CA GLU A 155 2.56 16.79 10.19
C GLU A 155 4.09 16.73 10.07
N PRO A 156 4.80 15.71 10.61
CA PRO A 156 6.25 15.62 10.47
C PRO A 156 6.74 15.56 9.01
N ILE A 157 6.00 14.88 8.12
CA ILE A 157 6.36 14.82 6.69
C ILE A 157 6.14 16.18 6.03
N ARG A 158 5.05 16.87 6.29
CA ARG A 158 4.77 18.22 5.75
C ARG A 158 5.80 19.26 6.20
N GLU A 159 6.22 19.21 7.46
CA GLU A 159 7.31 20.04 7.97
C GLU A 159 8.63 19.74 7.25
N ALA A 160 8.95 18.45 7.06
CA ALA A 160 10.14 18.03 6.33
C ALA A 160 10.08 18.50 4.87
N LEU A 161 8.96 18.35 4.17
CA LEU A 161 8.77 18.85 2.81
C LEU A 161 8.98 20.38 2.72
N THR A 162 8.48 21.12 3.71
CA THR A 162 8.68 22.58 3.79
C THR A 162 10.15 22.93 3.99
N ARG A 163 10.84 22.27 4.94
CA ARG A 163 12.27 22.45 5.19
C ARG A 163 13.13 22.12 3.97
N LEU A 164 12.78 21.05 3.25
CA LEU A 164 13.45 20.60 2.03
C LEU A 164 13.08 21.45 0.79
N LYS A 165 12.16 22.40 0.93
CA LYS A 165 11.62 23.21 -0.18
C LYS A 165 11.11 22.32 -1.32
N ALA A 166 10.36 21.28 -0.98
CA ALA A 166 9.82 20.33 -1.96
C ALA A 166 8.97 21.07 -3.02
N PRO A 167 9.06 20.66 -4.29
CA PRO A 167 8.31 21.28 -5.37
C PRO A 167 6.79 21.18 -5.18
N ALA A 168 6.04 22.11 -5.77
CA ALA A 168 4.58 22.18 -5.64
C ALA A 168 3.80 20.95 -6.15
N HIS A 169 4.41 20.14 -7.01
CA HIS A 169 3.83 18.90 -7.52
C HIS A 169 4.00 17.69 -6.58
N VAL A 170 4.75 17.86 -5.48
CA VAL A 170 4.81 16.93 -4.37
C VAL A 170 3.68 17.25 -3.40
N LYS A 171 2.77 16.32 -3.18
CA LYS A 171 1.57 16.51 -2.33
C LYS A 171 1.46 15.38 -1.32
N THR A 172 0.87 15.67 -0.17
CA THR A 172 0.44 14.65 0.80
C THR A 172 -1.06 14.44 0.69
N PHE A 173 -1.54 13.25 1.06
CA PHE A 173 -2.94 12.97 1.29
C PHE A 173 -3.08 12.00 2.46
N LEU A 174 -4.12 12.19 3.27
CA LEU A 174 -4.28 11.49 4.53
C LEU A 174 -4.97 10.14 4.34
N GLN A 175 -4.35 9.07 4.86
CA GLN A 175 -4.93 7.74 4.97
C GLN A 175 -6.17 7.74 5.88
N GLY A 176 -7.08 6.82 5.64
CA GLY A 176 -8.25 6.61 6.50
C GLY A 176 -7.89 6.20 7.92
N MET A 177 -8.72 6.64 8.85
CA MET A 177 -8.60 6.34 10.27
C MET A 177 -9.88 5.71 10.80
N SER A 178 -9.74 4.79 11.75
CA SER A 178 -10.85 4.18 12.48
C SER A 178 -10.49 4.02 13.95
N LEU A 179 -11.40 3.44 14.71
CA LEU A 179 -11.24 3.22 16.14
C LEU A 179 -11.13 1.72 16.44
N ARG A 180 -10.27 1.39 17.40
CA ARG A 180 -10.12 0.02 17.90
C ARG A 180 -11.29 -0.37 18.78
N LEU A 181 -11.64 -1.64 18.68
CA LEU A 181 -12.69 -2.25 19.49
C LEU A 181 -12.07 -3.27 20.45
N THR A 182 -12.79 -3.59 21.52
CA THR A 182 -12.51 -4.78 22.31
C THR A 182 -12.87 -6.04 21.50
N PRO A 183 -12.41 -7.23 21.88
CA PRO A 183 -12.81 -8.48 21.23
C PRO A 183 -14.34 -8.71 21.19
N GLU A 184 -15.09 -8.07 22.09
CA GLU A 184 -16.55 -8.13 22.21
C GLU A 184 -17.27 -7.01 21.43
N GLY A 185 -16.54 -6.12 20.74
CA GLY A 185 -17.10 -5.10 19.89
C GLY A 185 -17.42 -3.76 20.57
N ALA A 186 -17.03 -3.56 21.81
CA ALA A 186 -17.12 -2.27 22.48
C ALA A 186 -15.98 -1.34 22.05
N LEU A 187 -16.16 -0.02 22.19
CA LEU A 187 -15.09 0.95 21.92
C LEU A 187 -13.93 0.76 22.89
N PHE A 188 -12.72 0.51 22.34
CA PHE A 188 -11.52 0.39 23.18
C PHE A 188 -10.94 1.76 23.49
N ARG A 189 -10.62 1.98 24.78
CA ARG A 189 -9.95 3.17 25.29
C ARG A 189 -8.57 2.81 25.81
N GLY A 190 -7.57 3.64 25.50
CA GLY A 190 -6.21 3.49 26.00
C GLY A 190 -6.10 3.76 27.52
N ALA A 191 -4.90 3.64 28.04
CA ALA A 191 -4.61 3.92 29.45
C ALA A 191 -4.90 5.36 29.88
N ASP A 192 -4.94 6.29 28.91
CA ASP A 192 -5.33 7.70 29.08
C ASP A 192 -6.86 7.91 29.12
N GLY A 193 -7.65 6.86 28.93
CA GLY A 193 -9.10 6.91 28.84
C GLY A 193 -9.65 7.38 27.48
N GLU A 194 -8.78 7.75 26.54
CA GLU A 194 -9.19 8.21 25.22
C GLU A 194 -9.44 7.02 24.25
N PRO A 195 -10.37 7.17 23.29
CA PRO A 195 -10.60 6.17 22.26
C PRO A 195 -9.33 5.94 21.43
N SER A 196 -8.93 4.68 21.30
CA SER A 196 -7.74 4.31 20.55
C SER A 196 -7.99 4.27 19.05
N SER A 197 -7.33 5.14 18.30
CA SER A 197 -7.42 5.20 16.84
C SER A 197 -6.37 4.33 16.15
N HIS A 198 -6.62 3.99 14.88
CA HIS A 198 -5.67 3.30 14.01
C HIS A 198 -5.90 3.66 12.54
N ALA A 199 -4.86 3.52 11.72
CA ALA A 199 -4.98 3.59 10.27
C ALA A 199 -5.68 2.32 9.72
N THR A 200 -6.56 2.48 8.74
CA THR A 200 -7.41 1.40 8.20
C THR A 200 -6.72 0.46 7.21
N GLY A 201 -5.39 0.41 7.22
CA GLY A 201 -4.60 -0.43 6.32
C GLY A 201 -4.29 0.26 4.97
N HIS A 202 -3.34 -0.29 4.23
CA HIS A 202 -2.87 0.35 2.98
C HIS A 202 -3.87 0.26 1.83
N GLY A 203 -4.91 -0.57 1.91
CA GLY A 203 -6.00 -0.59 0.94
C GLY A 203 -6.82 0.69 0.93
N ASP A 204 -6.78 1.47 2.01
CA ASP A 204 -7.43 2.78 2.07
C ASP A 204 -6.84 3.81 1.08
N LEU A 205 -5.67 3.54 0.51
CA LEU A 205 -5.03 4.41 -0.47
C LEU A 205 -6.01 4.87 -1.56
N VAL A 206 -6.85 3.98 -2.04
CA VAL A 206 -7.80 4.26 -3.13
C VAL A 206 -8.83 5.31 -2.70
N ASP A 207 -9.48 5.09 -1.57
CA ASP A 207 -10.49 6.03 -1.08
C ASP A 207 -9.85 7.34 -0.61
N ALA A 208 -8.66 7.27 -0.01
CA ALA A 208 -7.92 8.44 0.44
C ALA A 208 -7.48 9.34 -0.73
N VAL A 209 -6.94 8.77 -1.81
CA VAL A 209 -6.54 9.56 -2.98
C VAL A 209 -7.75 10.11 -3.74
N ARG A 210 -8.87 9.38 -3.75
CA ARG A 210 -10.16 9.88 -4.28
C ARG A 210 -10.66 11.09 -3.47
N ARG A 211 -10.73 10.97 -2.13
CA ARG A 211 -11.14 12.06 -1.22
C ARG A 211 -10.28 13.30 -1.35
N SER A 212 -8.98 13.14 -1.61
CA SER A 212 -8.05 14.27 -1.76
C SER A 212 -8.30 15.13 -3.01
N GLY A 213 -9.04 14.62 -3.99
CA GLY A 213 -9.24 15.26 -5.30
C GLY A 213 -8.02 15.17 -6.24
N LEU A 214 -6.86 14.69 -5.76
CA LEU A 214 -5.64 14.60 -6.57
C LEU A 214 -5.81 13.69 -7.79
N LEU A 215 -6.46 12.54 -7.59
CA LEU A 215 -6.68 11.58 -8.66
C LEU A 215 -7.65 12.12 -9.71
N GLU A 216 -8.73 12.77 -9.28
CA GLU A 216 -9.71 13.37 -10.20
C GLU A 216 -9.08 14.48 -11.06
N ALA A 217 -8.32 15.38 -10.44
CA ALA A 217 -7.59 16.43 -11.14
C ALA A 217 -6.60 15.83 -12.16
N PHE A 218 -5.84 14.81 -11.75
CA PHE A 218 -4.88 14.15 -12.62
C PHE A 218 -5.55 13.49 -13.84
N VAL A 219 -6.65 12.77 -13.65
CA VAL A 219 -7.40 12.15 -14.76
C VAL A 219 -7.98 13.21 -15.70
N LYS A 220 -8.49 14.33 -15.15
CA LYS A 220 -9.01 15.45 -15.93
C LYS A 220 -7.93 16.12 -16.80
N GLU A 221 -6.68 16.14 -16.33
CA GLU A 221 -5.52 16.68 -17.04
C GLU A 221 -4.89 15.67 -18.05
N GLY A 222 -5.50 14.50 -18.23
CA GLY A 222 -5.04 13.47 -19.16
C GLY A 222 -4.14 12.40 -18.54
N GLY A 223 -4.03 12.36 -17.22
CA GLY A 223 -3.31 11.31 -16.50
C GLY A 223 -3.92 9.92 -16.72
N LYS A 224 -3.07 8.91 -16.93
CA LYS A 224 -3.49 7.56 -17.32
C LYS A 224 -3.06 6.46 -16.35
N VAL A 225 -1.91 6.61 -15.70
CA VAL A 225 -1.33 5.57 -14.84
C VAL A 225 -0.92 6.15 -13.50
N VAL A 226 -1.26 5.43 -12.45
CA VAL A 226 -0.80 5.66 -11.07
C VAL A 226 0.17 4.54 -10.71
N TRP A 227 1.42 4.89 -10.44
CA TRP A 227 2.45 3.97 -9.95
C TRP A 227 2.51 4.05 -8.43
N ILE A 228 2.27 2.95 -7.73
CA ILE A 228 2.15 2.90 -6.27
C ILE A 228 3.27 2.02 -5.71
N THR A 229 3.96 2.48 -4.66
CA THR A 229 4.98 1.69 -3.97
C THR A 229 5.08 2.03 -2.48
N ASN A 230 5.75 1.16 -1.72
CA ASN A 230 6.15 1.44 -0.35
C ASN A 230 7.30 2.45 -0.30
N LEU A 231 7.29 3.31 0.70
CA LEU A 231 8.37 4.29 0.95
C LEU A 231 9.73 3.61 1.10
N ASP A 232 9.78 2.52 1.85
CA ASP A 232 11.00 1.82 2.27
C ASP A 232 11.55 0.83 1.26
N ASN A 233 10.81 0.54 0.19
CA ASN A 233 11.33 -0.28 -0.91
C ASN A 233 12.00 0.61 -1.97
N LEU A 234 13.22 1.08 -1.69
CA LEU A 234 13.97 1.97 -2.59
C LEU A 234 14.39 1.31 -3.92
N GLY A 235 14.23 -0.01 -4.03
CA GLY A 235 14.36 -0.73 -5.29
C GLY A 235 13.18 -0.54 -6.26
N ALA A 236 11.99 -0.22 -5.76
CA ALA A 236 10.79 -0.05 -6.58
C ALA A 236 10.67 1.38 -7.14
N THR A 237 11.61 1.75 -8.01
CA THR A 237 11.59 3.02 -8.73
C THR A 237 10.70 2.95 -9.97
N VAL A 238 10.29 4.09 -10.51
CA VAL A 238 9.59 4.12 -11.81
C VAL A 238 10.52 3.63 -12.91
N ASP A 239 10.11 2.57 -13.61
CA ASP A 239 10.83 1.96 -14.73
C ASP A 239 10.05 2.17 -16.03
N PRO A 240 10.63 2.90 -17.02
CA PRO A 240 9.92 3.16 -18.27
C PRO A 240 9.57 1.89 -19.07
N ALA A 241 10.36 0.82 -18.99
CA ALA A 241 10.07 -0.40 -19.74
C ALA A 241 8.89 -1.17 -19.13
N ILE A 242 8.83 -1.24 -17.79
CA ILE A 242 7.67 -1.82 -17.07
C ILE A 242 6.43 -0.97 -17.31
N LEU A 243 6.55 0.37 -17.27
CA LEU A 243 5.44 1.27 -17.60
C LEU A 243 4.95 1.04 -19.02
N GLY A 244 5.86 0.92 -20.00
CA GLY A 244 5.50 0.62 -21.39
C GLY A 244 4.81 -0.73 -21.54
N ALA A 245 5.28 -1.76 -20.85
CA ALA A 245 4.64 -3.08 -20.82
C ALA A 245 3.21 -3.00 -20.26
N PHE A 246 3.01 -2.22 -19.18
CA PHE A 246 1.67 -2.00 -18.64
C PHE A 246 0.77 -1.23 -19.60
N ILE A 247 1.29 -0.21 -20.31
CA ILE A 247 0.51 0.57 -21.28
C ILE A 247 0.00 -0.32 -22.42
N GLU A 248 0.80 -1.26 -22.90
CA GLU A 248 0.40 -2.22 -23.93
C GLU A 248 -0.52 -3.33 -23.44
N SER A 249 -0.48 -3.64 -22.15
CA SER A 249 -1.37 -4.63 -21.56
C SER A 249 -2.83 -4.12 -21.55
N PRO A 250 -3.82 -4.99 -21.77
CA PRO A 250 -5.22 -4.64 -21.55
C PRO A 250 -5.60 -4.52 -20.09
N ALA A 251 -4.76 -5.00 -19.16
CA ALA A 251 -5.04 -5.03 -17.74
C ALA A 251 -5.24 -3.64 -17.13
N GLU A 252 -6.04 -3.60 -16.07
CA GLU A 252 -6.31 -2.37 -15.29
C GLU A 252 -5.34 -2.20 -14.13
N VAL A 253 -4.76 -3.30 -13.66
CA VAL A 253 -3.71 -3.31 -12.63
C VAL A 253 -2.58 -4.26 -13.00
N MET A 254 -1.33 -3.82 -12.83
CA MET A 254 -0.14 -4.66 -12.90
C MET A 254 0.53 -4.72 -11.54
N VAL A 255 0.91 -5.91 -11.10
CA VAL A 255 1.58 -6.14 -9.81
C VAL A 255 3.00 -6.60 -10.05
N GLU A 256 3.98 -5.92 -9.43
CA GLU A 256 5.34 -6.44 -9.37
C GLU A 256 5.41 -7.58 -8.33
N VAL A 257 5.87 -8.74 -8.80
CA VAL A 257 6.18 -9.89 -7.96
C VAL A 257 7.66 -10.24 -8.09
N CYS A 258 8.25 -10.83 -7.06
CA CYS A 258 9.62 -11.33 -7.14
C CYS A 258 9.74 -12.75 -6.56
N ASP A 259 10.84 -13.43 -6.87
CA ASP A 259 11.07 -14.79 -6.40
C ASP A 259 11.08 -14.85 -4.87
N LYS A 260 10.40 -15.84 -4.30
CA LYS A 260 10.42 -16.11 -2.85
C LYS A 260 11.75 -16.70 -2.42
N VAL A 261 12.24 -16.24 -1.28
CA VAL A 261 13.30 -16.89 -0.53
C VAL A 261 12.79 -17.30 0.85
N ALA A 262 13.50 -18.18 1.52
CA ALA A 262 13.11 -18.65 2.86
C ALA A 262 12.94 -17.47 3.83
N GLY A 263 11.82 -17.46 4.55
CA GLY A 263 11.49 -16.39 5.50
C GLY A 263 10.69 -15.21 4.94
N ASP A 264 10.46 -15.13 3.61
CA ASP A 264 9.56 -14.11 3.07
C ASP A 264 8.13 -14.33 3.54
N LYS A 265 7.52 -13.23 3.96
CA LYS A 265 6.10 -13.16 4.31
C LYS A 265 5.47 -12.06 3.48
N GLY A 266 4.36 -12.37 2.83
CA GLY A 266 3.63 -11.42 1.98
C GLY A 266 2.59 -12.15 1.13
N GLY A 267 1.74 -11.38 0.48
CA GLY A 267 0.73 -11.93 -0.41
C GLY A 267 1.34 -12.66 -1.61
N ILE A 268 0.70 -13.71 -2.05
CA ILE A 268 1.10 -14.50 -3.21
C ILE A 268 -0.02 -14.50 -4.27
N PRO A 269 0.32 -14.50 -5.58
CA PRO A 269 -0.68 -14.65 -6.63
C PRO A 269 -1.23 -16.07 -6.64
N VAL A 270 -2.55 -16.21 -6.55
CA VAL A 270 -3.26 -17.49 -6.60
C VAL A 270 -4.59 -17.35 -7.33
N HIS A 271 -5.02 -18.40 -7.98
CA HIS A 271 -6.40 -18.52 -8.44
C HIS A 271 -7.29 -18.83 -7.24
N ALA A 272 -8.24 -17.96 -6.95
CA ALA A 272 -9.27 -18.14 -5.94
C ALA A 272 -10.50 -17.33 -6.34
N GLU A 273 -11.69 -17.83 -6.03
CA GLU A 273 -12.97 -17.14 -6.31
C GLU A 273 -13.14 -16.69 -7.78
N GLY A 274 -12.56 -17.47 -8.73
CA GLY A 274 -12.64 -17.21 -10.15
C GLY A 274 -11.63 -16.19 -10.72
N HIS A 275 -10.74 -15.64 -9.90
CA HIS A 275 -9.75 -14.64 -10.27
C HIS A 275 -8.32 -15.10 -9.94
N LEU A 276 -7.34 -14.67 -10.75
CA LEU A 276 -5.94 -14.69 -10.36
C LEU A 276 -5.68 -13.42 -9.54
N GLN A 277 -5.55 -13.56 -8.23
CA GLN A 277 -5.47 -12.45 -7.28
C GLN A 277 -4.34 -12.63 -6.29
N VAL A 278 -3.89 -11.55 -5.65
CA VAL A 278 -2.90 -11.62 -4.57
C VAL A 278 -3.60 -11.83 -3.23
N LEU A 279 -3.30 -12.93 -2.57
CA LEU A 279 -3.80 -13.22 -1.23
C LEU A 279 -2.67 -13.26 -0.21
N GLU A 280 -2.87 -12.59 0.94
CA GLU A 280 -2.02 -12.77 2.11
C GLU A 280 -2.16 -14.20 2.67
N GLU A 281 -1.12 -14.69 3.35
CA GLU A 281 -1.07 -16.06 3.89
C GLU A 281 -2.30 -16.38 4.76
N PHE A 282 -2.75 -15.44 5.58
CA PHE A 282 -3.91 -15.63 6.46
C PHE A 282 -5.26 -15.72 5.71
N ARG A 283 -5.29 -15.33 4.43
CA ARG A 283 -6.48 -15.46 3.56
C ARG A 283 -6.55 -16.78 2.81
N LEU A 284 -5.45 -17.50 2.72
CA LEU A 284 -5.39 -18.76 1.98
C LEU A 284 -6.23 -19.85 2.64
N PRO A 285 -6.87 -20.77 1.87
CA PRO A 285 -7.47 -21.96 2.42
C PRO A 285 -6.47 -22.77 3.26
N LYS A 286 -6.94 -23.44 4.30
CA LYS A 286 -6.05 -24.17 5.25
C LYS A 286 -5.28 -25.31 4.61
N ASP A 287 -5.85 -25.90 3.58
CA ASP A 287 -5.31 -27.03 2.82
C ASP A 287 -4.46 -26.62 1.62
N PHE A 288 -4.34 -25.31 1.35
CA PHE A 288 -3.52 -24.80 0.25
C PHE A 288 -2.03 -24.78 0.63
N ASP A 289 -1.22 -25.48 -0.17
CA ASP A 289 0.23 -25.45 -0.02
C ASP A 289 0.82 -24.19 -0.69
N ALA A 290 1.09 -23.15 0.11
CA ALA A 290 1.66 -21.89 -0.33
C ALA A 290 3.10 -22.02 -0.89
N SER A 291 3.79 -23.16 -0.70
CA SER A 291 5.12 -23.41 -1.24
C SER A 291 5.10 -23.70 -2.74
N THR A 292 3.95 -24.07 -3.29
CA THR A 292 3.75 -24.26 -4.74
C THR A 292 3.85 -22.95 -5.53
N VAL A 293 3.63 -21.81 -4.88
CA VAL A 293 3.78 -20.48 -5.49
C VAL A 293 5.17 -19.93 -5.18
N ARG A 294 5.97 -19.74 -6.23
CA ARG A 294 7.38 -19.37 -6.12
C ARG A 294 7.66 -17.87 -6.09
N VAL A 295 6.65 -17.05 -6.26
CA VAL A 295 6.75 -15.58 -6.24
C VAL A 295 5.85 -14.99 -5.18
N PHE A 296 6.13 -13.75 -4.78
CA PHE A 296 5.27 -13.00 -3.87
C PHE A 296 5.20 -11.53 -4.27
N ASN A 297 4.17 -10.85 -3.79
CA ASN A 297 3.88 -9.44 -4.04
C ASN A 297 4.92 -8.53 -3.37
N THR A 298 5.53 -7.64 -4.15
CA THR A 298 6.45 -6.62 -3.64
C THR A 298 5.73 -5.38 -3.10
N ASN A 299 4.41 -5.36 -3.17
CA ASN A 299 3.55 -4.22 -2.87
C ASN A 299 3.82 -2.99 -3.76
N THR A 300 4.19 -3.27 -5.02
CA THR A 300 4.31 -2.26 -6.08
C THR A 300 3.27 -2.54 -7.15
N PHE A 301 2.47 -1.52 -7.46
CA PHE A 301 1.33 -1.61 -8.38
C PHE A 301 1.38 -0.50 -9.42
N LEU A 302 1.03 -0.81 -10.65
CA LEU A 302 0.66 0.15 -11.68
C LEU A 302 -0.85 0.00 -11.92
N VAL A 303 -1.60 1.08 -11.80
CA VAL A 303 -3.06 1.03 -11.94
C VAL A 303 -3.52 2.05 -12.97
N ARG A 304 -4.47 1.69 -13.83
CA ARG A 304 -5.12 2.64 -14.71
C ARG A 304 -5.81 3.72 -13.87
N ALA A 305 -5.42 4.98 -14.06
CA ALA A 305 -5.91 6.08 -13.22
C ALA A 305 -7.44 6.20 -13.28
N ARG A 306 -8.05 5.93 -14.43
CA ARG A 306 -9.51 5.95 -14.59
C ARG A 306 -10.18 4.81 -13.82
N ALA A 307 -9.65 3.58 -13.91
CA ALA A 307 -10.16 2.44 -13.13
C ALA A 307 -10.02 2.72 -11.62
N LEU A 308 -8.84 3.21 -11.19
CA LEU A 308 -8.62 3.60 -9.80
C LEU A 308 -9.61 4.68 -9.32
N LEU A 309 -10.03 5.62 -10.20
CA LEU A 309 -10.98 6.68 -9.87
C LEU A 309 -12.43 6.17 -9.81
N THR A 310 -12.84 5.29 -10.72
CA THR A 310 -14.28 5.02 -10.95
C THR A 310 -14.73 3.60 -10.64
N ALA A 311 -13.82 2.62 -10.55
CA ALA A 311 -14.22 1.25 -10.27
C ALA A 311 -14.89 1.13 -8.89
N PRO A 312 -16.03 0.45 -8.80
CA PRO A 312 -16.62 0.09 -7.52
C PRO A 312 -15.78 -1.04 -6.90
N ILE A 313 -15.11 -0.75 -5.78
CA ILE A 313 -14.30 -1.74 -5.08
C ILE A 313 -15.03 -2.13 -3.81
N GLU A 314 -15.44 -3.39 -3.72
CA GLU A 314 -16.00 -3.97 -2.52
C GLU A 314 -14.86 -4.46 -1.63
N TRP A 315 -14.55 -3.67 -0.61
CA TRP A 315 -13.45 -3.97 0.31
C TRP A 315 -13.81 -5.01 1.34
N ASN A 316 -12.97 -6.03 1.50
CA ASN A 316 -12.97 -6.85 2.69
C ASN A 316 -12.35 -6.06 3.86
N TRP A 317 -12.99 -6.15 5.01
CA TRP A 317 -12.48 -5.60 6.25
C TRP A 317 -11.92 -6.74 7.10
N PHE A 318 -10.59 -6.88 7.09
CA PHE A 318 -9.91 -7.95 7.80
C PHE A 318 -9.85 -7.66 9.27
N GLU A 319 -10.26 -8.64 10.06
CA GLU A 319 -10.16 -8.61 11.52
C GLU A 319 -8.69 -8.88 11.93
N VAL A 320 -8.05 -7.87 12.51
CA VAL A 320 -6.66 -7.94 12.96
C VAL A 320 -6.61 -7.74 14.47
N GLU A 321 -6.06 -8.74 15.17
CA GLU A 321 -5.82 -8.64 16.60
C GLU A 321 -4.50 -7.94 16.87
N LYS A 322 -4.51 -7.01 17.81
CA LYS A 322 -3.33 -6.30 18.31
C LYS A 322 -3.36 -6.29 19.84
N LYS A 323 -2.25 -5.82 20.42
CA LYS A 323 -2.19 -5.49 21.85
C LYS A 323 -1.89 -4.01 21.98
N VAL A 324 -2.70 -3.31 22.76
CA VAL A 324 -2.51 -1.89 23.13
C VAL A 324 -2.56 -1.81 24.64
N ASP A 325 -1.55 -1.24 25.25
CA ASP A 325 -1.42 -1.13 26.72
C ASP A 325 -1.58 -2.48 27.44
N GLY A 326 -1.11 -3.58 26.79
CA GLY A 326 -1.21 -4.94 27.30
C GLY A 326 -2.57 -5.63 27.07
N HIS A 327 -3.58 -4.92 26.60
CA HIS A 327 -4.93 -5.43 26.36
C HIS A 327 -5.10 -5.92 24.91
N PRO A 328 -5.81 -7.02 24.66
CA PRO A 328 -6.18 -7.45 23.32
C PRO A 328 -7.20 -6.47 22.73
N VAL A 329 -6.98 -6.08 21.49
CA VAL A 329 -7.88 -5.21 20.74
C VAL A 329 -8.09 -5.74 19.34
N VAL A 330 -9.21 -5.39 18.74
CA VAL A 330 -9.54 -5.66 17.35
C VAL A 330 -9.48 -4.36 16.58
N GLN A 331 -8.80 -4.40 15.43
CA GLN A 331 -8.86 -3.36 14.42
C GLN A 331 -9.20 -3.97 13.07
N PHE A 332 -9.83 -3.18 12.21
CA PHE A 332 -10.20 -3.63 10.88
C PHE A 332 -9.34 -2.93 9.84
N GLU A 333 -8.72 -3.72 8.97
CA GLU A 333 -7.82 -3.22 7.94
C GLU A 333 -8.27 -3.66 6.55
N ARG A 334 -7.94 -2.85 5.54
CA ARG A 334 -8.08 -3.15 4.12
C ARG A 334 -6.71 -3.30 3.48
N LEU A 335 -6.62 -4.13 2.46
CA LEU A 335 -5.37 -4.44 1.79
C LEU A 335 -5.40 -3.98 0.32
N LEU A 336 -4.33 -3.30 -0.14
CA LEU A 336 -4.26 -2.74 -1.49
C LEU A 336 -4.31 -3.81 -2.58
N GLN A 337 -3.76 -4.99 -2.30
CA GLN A 337 -3.80 -6.10 -3.25
C GLN A 337 -5.21 -6.61 -3.57
N GLU A 338 -6.25 -6.23 -2.83
CA GLU A 338 -7.63 -6.51 -3.21
C GLU A 338 -8.04 -5.84 -4.53
N LEU A 339 -7.26 -4.86 -5.00
CA LEU A 339 -7.38 -4.37 -6.38
C LEU A 339 -7.26 -5.49 -7.42
N THR A 340 -6.50 -6.55 -7.13
CA THR A 340 -6.33 -7.69 -8.05
C THR A 340 -7.53 -8.62 -8.12
N HIS A 341 -8.47 -8.51 -7.18
CA HIS A 341 -9.78 -9.15 -7.26
C HIS A 341 -10.81 -8.27 -7.97
N ALA A 342 -10.71 -6.95 -7.76
CA ALA A 342 -11.71 -6.00 -8.26
C ALA A 342 -11.45 -5.52 -9.70
N LEU A 343 -10.20 -5.63 -10.19
CA LEU A 343 -9.75 -5.13 -11.49
C LEU A 343 -9.09 -6.26 -12.29
N GLU A 344 -9.10 -6.14 -13.61
CA GLU A 344 -8.35 -7.05 -14.48
C GLU A 344 -6.84 -6.94 -14.21
N ALA A 345 -6.25 -8.00 -13.65
CA ALA A 345 -4.89 -7.99 -13.12
C ALA A 345 -3.89 -8.71 -14.04
N THR A 346 -2.66 -8.18 -14.10
CA THR A 346 -1.50 -8.86 -14.70
C THR A 346 -0.31 -8.80 -13.73
N TYR A 347 0.64 -9.71 -13.91
CA TYR A 347 1.77 -9.89 -12.98
C TYR A 347 3.08 -9.83 -13.74
N VAL A 348 4.04 -9.07 -13.19
CA VAL A 348 5.37 -8.96 -13.74
C VAL A 348 6.40 -9.39 -12.71
N ARG A 349 7.21 -10.41 -13.04
CA ARG A 349 8.29 -10.88 -12.18
C ARG A 349 9.52 -10.02 -12.37
N VAL A 350 9.92 -9.33 -11.31
CA VAL A 350 11.03 -8.38 -11.30
C VAL A 350 12.29 -8.97 -10.64
N PRO A 351 13.48 -8.48 -11.03
CA PRO A 351 14.74 -8.89 -10.41
C PRO A 351 14.78 -8.62 -8.92
N ARG A 352 15.29 -9.58 -8.16
CA ARG A 352 15.45 -9.47 -6.71
C ARG A 352 16.88 -9.10 -6.30
N GLU A 353 17.88 -9.35 -7.14
CA GLU A 353 19.31 -9.22 -6.84
C GLU A 353 20.01 -8.31 -7.85
N GLY A 354 21.22 -7.88 -7.48
CA GLY A 354 22.08 -7.01 -8.31
C GLY A 354 21.59 -5.57 -8.40
N SER A 355 22.22 -4.78 -9.26
CA SER A 355 21.87 -3.36 -9.47
C SER A 355 20.47 -3.14 -10.05
N ALA A 356 19.91 -4.16 -10.69
CA ALA A 356 18.55 -4.18 -11.20
C ALA A 356 17.49 -4.57 -10.15
N ALA A 357 17.89 -4.90 -8.92
CA ALA A 357 16.98 -5.33 -7.86
C ALA A 357 15.87 -4.33 -7.63
N ARG A 358 14.62 -4.83 -7.53
CA ARG A 358 13.44 -4.00 -7.32
C ARG A 358 12.75 -4.23 -5.97
N PHE A 359 13.20 -5.24 -5.21
CA PHE A 359 12.68 -5.50 -3.87
C PHE A 359 13.79 -5.40 -2.82
N LEU A 360 13.98 -4.19 -2.30
CA LEU A 360 14.99 -3.83 -1.30
C LEU A 360 14.33 -3.16 -0.07
N PRO A 361 13.32 -3.80 0.56
CA PRO A 361 12.66 -3.20 1.72
C PRO A 361 13.59 -3.14 2.92
N VAL A 362 13.38 -2.15 3.79
CA VAL A 362 14.09 -1.98 5.04
C VAL A 362 13.10 -1.97 6.19
N LYS A 363 13.19 -2.93 7.11
CA LYS A 363 12.24 -3.11 8.21
C LYS A 363 12.80 -2.71 9.58
N ASP A 364 14.11 -2.77 9.74
CA ASP A 364 14.83 -2.50 10.99
C ASP A 364 16.24 -1.94 10.72
N PRO A 365 16.96 -1.43 11.76
CA PRO A 365 18.30 -0.86 11.60
C PRO A 365 19.34 -1.85 11.07
N GLU A 366 19.26 -3.11 11.45
CA GLU A 366 20.22 -4.15 11.02
C GLU A 366 20.05 -4.43 9.53
N GLU A 367 18.80 -4.52 9.07
CA GLU A 367 18.48 -4.66 7.67
C GLU A 367 18.93 -3.44 6.86
N LEU A 368 18.80 -2.23 7.43
CA LEU A 368 19.27 -1.00 6.80
C LEU A 368 20.78 -1.05 6.55
N VAL A 369 21.57 -1.36 7.56
CA VAL A 369 23.03 -1.46 7.44
C VAL A 369 23.42 -2.52 6.41
N ARG A 370 22.77 -3.68 6.43
CA ARG A 370 23.05 -4.79 5.52
C ARG A 370 22.72 -4.44 4.06
N ARG A 371 21.63 -3.73 3.83
CA ARG A 371 21.12 -3.41 2.47
C ARG A 371 21.64 -2.09 1.90
N ALA A 372 22.26 -1.23 2.71
CA ALA A 372 22.76 0.06 2.25
C ALA A 372 23.60 -0.04 0.95
N PRO A 373 24.57 -0.99 0.82
CA PRO A 373 25.35 -1.14 -0.41
C PRO A 373 24.50 -1.53 -1.63
N GLU A 374 23.49 -2.40 -1.46
CA GLU A 374 22.58 -2.83 -2.53
C GLU A 374 21.67 -1.67 -2.97
N ILE A 375 21.14 -0.93 -2.00
CA ILE A 375 20.34 0.26 -2.24
C ILE A 375 21.14 1.31 -3.00
N GLU A 376 22.36 1.60 -2.56
CA GLU A 376 23.24 2.56 -3.24
C GLU A 376 23.55 2.14 -4.67
N ALA A 377 23.92 0.87 -4.88
CA ALA A 377 24.19 0.35 -6.21
C ALA A 377 22.96 0.50 -7.14
N ALA A 378 21.78 0.16 -6.63
CA ALA A 378 20.56 0.27 -7.38
C ALA A 378 20.19 1.74 -7.71
N LEU A 379 20.34 2.66 -6.75
CA LEU A 379 20.06 4.09 -6.95
C LEU A 379 21.06 4.76 -7.89
N LYS A 380 22.36 4.42 -7.79
CA LYS A 380 23.43 4.90 -8.71
C LYS A 380 23.19 4.41 -10.15
N ALA A 381 22.86 3.12 -10.32
CA ALA A 381 22.52 2.57 -11.65
C ALA A 381 21.33 3.29 -12.32
N ARG A 382 20.45 3.90 -11.53
CA ARG A 382 19.28 4.67 -12.00
C ARG A 382 19.50 6.18 -12.03
N GLY A 383 20.72 6.65 -11.74
CA GLY A 383 21.09 8.06 -11.76
C GLY A 383 20.37 8.91 -10.70
N ILE A 384 19.98 8.30 -9.57
CA ILE A 384 19.32 8.96 -8.43
C ILE A 384 20.38 9.44 -7.41
N LEU A 385 21.45 8.68 -7.25
CA LEU A 385 22.64 9.03 -6.47
C LEU A 385 23.86 9.27 -7.35
#